data_ffa3e9b83284418b6818b17c91c7c5b3
#
_entry.id   ffa3e9b83284418b6818b17c91c7c5b3
#
_cell.length_a   1.000
_cell.length_b   1.000
_cell.length_c   1.000
_cell.angle_alpha   90.00
_cell.angle_beta   90.00
_cell.angle_gamma   90.00
#
_symmetry.space_group_name_H-M   'P 1'
#
loop_
_entity.id
_entity.type
_entity.pdbx_description
1 polymer ?
#
loop_
_entity_poly.entity_id
_entity_poly.type
_entity_poly.pdbx_seq_one_letter_code
_entity_poly.pdbx_strand_id
1 'polypeptide(L)'
;MSINIDGISIPDTALTREITEIVRDTASPLLFHHSSRVYYFAALAGQKRGLTYDAELLYCGCMFHDMGLTHQHSSACERFEVDGANAAKTFLASHRINQQDIDTVWASIALHTTPGIPQHMHPLIALVTAGVEMDVLGLTYPEYSDEQRQAIVNAHPRGNRFKEEIIQAFYEGIKHKPQTTFGNVKADVIADKDPQFAPLNFCSVIRNSQWDS
;
A
#
# COMPACT_ATOMS: atom_id res chain seq x y z
N MET A 1 10.03 -17.77 -7.88
CA MET A 1 9.32 -17.91 -9.18
C MET A 1 8.15 -16.93 -9.14
N SER A 2 7.97 -16.12 -10.19
CA SER A 2 6.78 -15.27 -10.33
C SER A 2 5.56 -16.18 -10.52
N ILE A 3 4.51 -15.97 -9.72
CA ILE A 3 3.22 -16.64 -9.92
C ILE A 3 2.42 -15.89 -10.96
N ASN A 4 1.54 -16.61 -11.67
CA ASN A 4 0.57 -16.02 -12.58
C ASN A 4 -0.83 -16.25 -12.00
N ILE A 5 -1.60 -15.18 -11.84
CA ILE A 5 -2.97 -15.22 -11.33
C ILE A 5 -3.85 -14.47 -12.32
N ASP A 6 -4.69 -15.20 -13.05
CA ASP A 6 -5.59 -14.68 -14.09
C ASP A 6 -4.90 -13.76 -15.11
N GLY A 7 -3.69 -14.14 -15.53
CA GLY A 7 -2.86 -13.36 -16.46
C GLY A 7 -1.98 -12.29 -15.79
N ILE A 8 -2.17 -12.03 -14.50
CA ILE A 8 -1.33 -11.09 -13.75
C ILE A 8 -0.07 -11.79 -13.26
N SER A 9 1.08 -11.21 -13.58
CA SER A 9 2.39 -11.62 -13.07
C SER A 9 3.23 -10.37 -12.81
N ILE A 10 4.21 -10.47 -11.92
CA ILE A 10 5.22 -9.41 -11.76
C ILE A 10 6.05 -9.37 -13.06
N PRO A 11 6.21 -8.19 -13.70
CA PRO A 11 7.07 -8.09 -14.89
C PRO A 11 8.48 -8.56 -14.58
N ASP A 12 9.06 -9.36 -15.48
CA ASP A 12 10.42 -9.88 -15.32
C ASP A 12 11.45 -8.95 -16.00
N THR A 13 11.69 -7.81 -15.37
CA THR A 13 12.66 -6.80 -15.85
C THR A 13 13.77 -6.58 -14.82
N ALA A 14 14.84 -5.91 -15.23
CA ALA A 14 15.91 -5.51 -14.31
C ALA A 14 15.36 -4.61 -13.19
N LEU A 15 14.48 -3.66 -13.53
CA LEU A 15 13.87 -2.74 -12.58
C LEU A 15 13.08 -3.47 -11.49
N THR A 16 12.16 -4.35 -11.87
CA THR A 16 11.30 -5.07 -10.90
C THR A 16 12.09 -6.08 -10.06
N ARG A 17 13.15 -6.69 -10.60
CA ARG A 17 14.04 -7.54 -9.81
C ARG A 17 14.76 -6.74 -8.72
N GLU A 18 15.33 -5.58 -9.08
CA GLU A 18 16.01 -4.71 -8.12
C GLU A 18 15.07 -4.15 -7.06
N ILE A 19 13.85 -3.72 -7.44
CA ILE A 19 12.79 -3.35 -6.49
C ILE A 19 12.53 -4.48 -5.50
N THR A 20 12.39 -5.71 -6.00
CA THR A 20 12.12 -6.88 -5.16
C THR A 20 13.25 -7.12 -4.15
N GLU A 21 14.52 -7.01 -4.58
CA GLU A 21 15.68 -7.19 -3.73
C GLU A 21 15.76 -6.09 -2.65
N ILE A 22 15.65 -4.82 -3.04
CA ILE A 22 15.69 -3.69 -2.11
C ILE A 22 14.62 -3.83 -1.02
N VAL A 23 13.38 -4.12 -1.40
CA VAL A 23 12.28 -4.22 -0.43
C VAL A 23 12.44 -5.47 0.44
N ARG A 24 12.89 -6.60 -0.11
CA ARG A 24 13.15 -7.82 0.67
C ARG A 24 14.26 -7.61 1.72
N ASP A 25 15.31 -6.88 1.35
CA ASP A 25 16.47 -6.68 2.21
C ASP A 25 16.23 -5.61 3.29
N THR A 26 15.28 -4.70 3.06
CA THR A 26 15.01 -3.54 3.94
C THR A 26 13.79 -3.74 4.81
N ALA A 27 12.71 -4.32 4.26
CA ALA A 27 11.45 -4.49 4.96
C ALA A 27 11.41 -5.82 5.75
N SER A 28 10.56 -5.88 6.77
CA SER A 28 10.26 -7.15 7.43
C SER A 28 9.56 -8.13 6.47
N PRO A 29 9.62 -9.45 6.71
CA PRO A 29 8.86 -10.42 5.91
C PRO A 29 7.37 -10.09 5.85
N LEU A 30 6.79 -9.56 6.93
CA LEU A 30 5.40 -9.11 6.98
C LEU A 30 5.13 -8.04 5.90
N LEU A 31 5.91 -6.96 5.91
CA LEU A 31 5.75 -5.84 4.96
C LEU A 31 6.07 -6.27 3.52
N PHE A 32 7.11 -7.09 3.32
CA PHE A 32 7.44 -7.61 1.98
C PHE A 32 6.28 -8.42 1.38
N HIS A 33 5.69 -9.34 2.16
CA HIS A 33 4.56 -10.14 1.68
C HIS A 33 3.29 -9.30 1.52
N HIS A 34 3.04 -8.35 2.41
CA HIS A 34 1.96 -7.38 2.29
C HIS A 34 2.08 -6.60 0.96
N SER A 35 3.20 -5.93 0.72
CA SER A 35 3.43 -5.15 -0.50
C SER A 35 3.29 -5.99 -1.78
N SER A 36 3.74 -7.24 -1.74
CA SER A 36 3.58 -8.17 -2.86
C SER A 36 2.09 -8.51 -3.11
N ARG A 37 1.28 -8.75 -2.08
CA ARG A 37 -0.17 -8.98 -2.22
C ARG A 37 -0.88 -7.74 -2.73
N VAL A 38 -0.49 -6.56 -2.24
CA VAL A 38 -1.01 -5.26 -2.71
C VAL A 38 -0.87 -5.14 -4.23
N TYR A 39 0.28 -5.52 -4.80
CA TYR A 39 0.46 -5.50 -6.25
C TYR A 39 -0.55 -6.40 -6.98
N TYR A 40 -0.71 -7.65 -6.56
CA TYR A 40 -1.65 -8.57 -7.22
C TYR A 40 -3.09 -8.09 -7.13
N PHE A 41 -3.53 -7.61 -5.96
CA PHE A 41 -4.88 -7.06 -5.81
C PHE A 41 -5.08 -5.78 -6.63
N ALA A 42 -4.09 -4.88 -6.65
CA ALA A 42 -4.12 -3.68 -7.48
C ALA A 42 -4.22 -4.01 -8.98
N ALA A 43 -3.42 -4.95 -9.47
CA ALA A 43 -3.39 -5.34 -10.87
C ALA A 43 -4.70 -6.05 -11.29
N LEU A 44 -5.25 -6.93 -10.46
CA LEU A 44 -6.56 -7.56 -10.69
C LEU A 44 -7.69 -6.52 -10.70
N ALA A 45 -7.65 -5.52 -9.79
CA ALA A 45 -8.60 -4.41 -9.80
C ALA A 45 -8.50 -3.60 -11.10
N GLY A 46 -7.28 -3.35 -11.57
CA GLY A 46 -7.03 -2.65 -12.84
C GLY A 46 -7.60 -3.41 -14.02
N GLN A 47 -7.34 -4.72 -14.11
CA GLN A 47 -7.88 -5.61 -15.13
C GLN A 47 -9.42 -5.59 -15.14
N LYS A 48 -10.03 -5.77 -13.96
CA LYS A 48 -11.49 -5.78 -13.79
C LYS A 48 -12.15 -4.47 -14.18
N ARG A 49 -11.49 -3.35 -13.88
CA ARG A 49 -11.98 -1.99 -14.20
C ARG A 49 -11.63 -1.53 -15.62
N GLY A 50 -10.90 -2.35 -16.40
CA GLY A 50 -10.46 -2.00 -17.75
C GLY A 50 -9.50 -0.79 -17.78
N LEU A 51 -8.71 -0.60 -16.71
CA LEU A 51 -7.78 0.52 -16.61
C LEU A 51 -6.46 0.20 -17.31
N THR A 52 -5.89 1.22 -17.98
CA THR A 52 -4.55 1.14 -18.56
C THR A 52 -3.55 1.75 -17.58
N TYR A 53 -2.47 1.02 -17.30
CA TYR A 53 -1.39 1.46 -16.41
C TYR A 53 -0.08 0.77 -16.81
N ASP A 54 1.03 1.33 -16.40
CA ASP A 54 2.34 0.68 -16.50
C ASP A 54 2.52 -0.29 -15.34
N ALA A 55 2.76 -1.59 -15.64
CA ALA A 55 2.84 -2.63 -14.64
C ALA A 55 4.13 -2.56 -13.78
N GLU A 56 5.24 -2.05 -14.34
CA GLU A 56 6.48 -1.85 -13.59
C GLU A 56 6.34 -0.71 -12.58
N LEU A 57 5.72 0.40 -13.01
CA LEU A 57 5.45 1.54 -12.15
C LEU A 57 4.42 1.20 -11.07
N LEU A 58 3.38 0.41 -11.42
CA LEU A 58 2.44 -0.10 -10.43
C LEU A 58 3.14 -0.98 -9.40
N TYR A 59 4.03 -1.88 -9.86
CA TYR A 59 4.82 -2.72 -8.96
C TYR A 59 5.70 -1.88 -8.04
N CYS A 60 6.37 -0.85 -8.57
CA CYS A 60 7.16 0.09 -7.77
C CYS A 60 6.31 0.76 -6.69
N GLY A 61 5.17 1.34 -7.06
CA GLY A 61 4.26 1.99 -6.12
C GLY A 61 3.81 1.04 -5.00
N CYS A 62 3.40 -0.18 -5.36
CA CYS A 62 2.96 -1.20 -4.40
C CYS A 62 4.10 -1.67 -3.48
N MET A 63 5.31 -1.85 -4.01
CA MET A 63 6.42 -2.35 -3.20
C MET A 63 7.00 -1.30 -2.26
N PHE A 64 7.00 -0.02 -2.66
CA PHE A 64 7.58 1.06 -1.86
C PHE A 64 6.59 1.74 -0.89
N HIS A 65 5.28 1.47 -0.95
CA HIS A 65 4.29 2.26 -0.22
C HIS A 65 4.54 2.32 1.30
N ASP A 66 5.00 1.23 1.89
CA ASP A 66 5.28 1.10 3.32
C ASP A 66 6.77 1.21 3.68
N MET A 67 7.65 1.54 2.72
CA MET A 67 9.09 1.63 2.99
C MET A 67 9.43 2.70 4.03
N GLY A 68 8.62 3.74 4.16
CA GLY A 68 8.78 4.77 5.20
C GLY A 68 8.51 4.28 6.63
N LEU A 69 7.96 3.08 6.81
CA LEU A 69 7.86 2.41 8.11
C LEU A 69 9.18 1.74 8.53
N THR A 70 10.13 1.58 7.59
CA THR A 70 11.41 0.92 7.86
C THR A 70 12.42 1.92 8.44
N HIS A 71 13.32 1.43 9.30
CA HIS A 71 14.34 2.29 9.92
C HIS A 71 15.23 3.01 8.89
N GLN A 72 15.51 2.37 7.75
CA GLN A 72 16.41 2.91 6.73
C GLN A 72 15.83 4.11 6.00
N HIS A 73 14.50 4.16 5.81
CA HIS A 73 13.83 5.21 5.04
C HIS A 73 13.00 6.17 5.89
N SER A 74 12.83 5.90 7.18
CA SER A 74 12.06 6.78 8.07
C SER A 74 12.84 8.04 8.44
N SER A 75 12.25 9.21 8.20
CA SER A 75 12.74 10.50 8.68
C SER A 75 12.15 10.83 10.07
N ALA A 76 12.68 11.90 10.70
CA ALA A 76 12.20 12.36 12.02
C ALA A 76 10.93 13.22 11.95
N CYS A 77 10.58 13.80 10.80
CA CYS A 77 9.57 14.86 10.71
C CYS A 77 8.54 14.67 9.58
N GLU A 78 8.77 13.79 8.63
CA GLU A 78 7.82 13.54 7.54
C GLU A 78 6.87 12.39 7.87
N ARG A 79 5.70 12.38 7.25
CA ARG A 79 4.80 11.25 7.27
C ARG A 79 5.49 10.04 6.64
N PHE A 80 5.21 8.81 7.13
CA PHE A 80 5.84 7.62 6.57
C PHE A 80 5.51 7.40 5.08
N GLU A 81 4.32 7.84 4.65
CA GLU A 81 3.91 7.79 3.24
C GLU A 81 4.81 8.69 2.37
N VAL A 82 5.20 9.85 2.89
CA VAL A 82 6.13 10.78 2.21
C VAL A 82 7.54 10.20 2.19
N ASP A 83 7.99 9.61 3.29
CA ASP A 83 9.28 8.92 3.37
C ASP A 83 9.38 7.77 2.35
N GLY A 84 8.36 6.93 2.26
CA GLY A 84 8.27 5.86 1.25
C GLY A 84 8.24 6.39 -0.18
N ALA A 85 7.45 7.45 -0.42
CA ALA A 85 7.39 8.11 -1.72
C ALA A 85 8.74 8.72 -2.15
N ASN A 86 9.48 9.32 -1.21
CA ASN A 86 10.82 9.86 -1.46
C ASN A 86 11.85 8.77 -1.74
N ALA A 87 11.75 7.62 -1.08
CA ALA A 87 12.58 6.45 -1.38
C ALA A 87 12.35 5.96 -2.83
N ALA A 88 11.09 5.79 -3.24
CA ALA A 88 10.73 5.42 -4.61
C ALA A 88 11.20 6.47 -5.63
N LYS A 89 11.01 7.75 -5.36
CA LYS A 89 11.48 8.85 -6.21
C LYS A 89 12.98 8.79 -6.45
N THR A 90 13.77 8.62 -5.38
CA THR A 90 15.23 8.53 -5.48
C THR A 90 15.64 7.31 -6.31
N PHE A 91 15.02 6.15 -6.08
CA PHE A 91 15.25 4.94 -6.84
C PHE A 91 14.95 5.12 -8.33
N LEU A 92 13.74 5.58 -8.68
CA LEU A 92 13.31 5.75 -10.08
C LEU A 92 14.17 6.78 -10.83
N ALA A 93 14.57 7.87 -10.17
CA ALA A 93 15.45 8.87 -10.76
C ALA A 93 16.82 8.27 -11.14
N SER A 94 17.36 7.35 -10.34
CA SER A 94 18.62 6.65 -10.66
C SER A 94 18.48 5.72 -11.87
N HIS A 95 17.26 5.26 -12.20
CA HIS A 95 16.93 4.41 -13.35
C HIS A 95 16.49 5.20 -14.59
N ARG A 96 16.64 6.52 -14.59
CA ARG A 96 16.29 7.41 -15.70
C ARG A 96 14.82 7.37 -16.10
N ILE A 97 13.94 7.04 -15.18
CA ILE A 97 12.50 7.17 -15.37
C ILE A 97 12.16 8.66 -15.53
N ASN A 98 11.23 8.98 -16.40
CA ASN A 98 10.85 10.38 -16.64
C ASN A 98 10.13 10.99 -15.42
N GLN A 99 10.18 12.30 -15.28
CA GLN A 99 9.68 13.01 -14.10
C GLN A 99 8.18 12.82 -13.88
N GLN A 100 7.39 12.75 -14.93
CA GLN A 100 5.94 12.58 -14.83
C GLN A 100 5.58 11.21 -14.19
N ASP A 101 6.25 10.16 -14.60
CA ASP A 101 6.08 8.81 -14.04
C ASP A 101 6.54 8.76 -12.59
N ILE A 102 7.69 9.38 -12.28
CA ILE A 102 8.19 9.52 -10.90
C ILE A 102 7.16 10.22 -10.02
N ASP A 103 6.61 11.35 -10.48
CA ASP A 103 5.62 12.13 -9.72
C ASP A 103 4.32 11.33 -9.53
N THR A 104 3.93 10.52 -10.51
CA THR A 104 2.75 9.64 -10.42
C THR A 104 2.96 8.53 -9.39
N VAL A 105 4.13 7.87 -9.39
CA VAL A 105 4.47 6.86 -8.38
C VAL A 105 4.57 7.49 -7.00
N TRP A 106 5.22 8.66 -6.89
CA TRP A 106 5.31 9.41 -5.64
C TRP A 106 3.93 9.70 -5.06
N ALA A 107 3.01 10.21 -5.88
CA ALA A 107 1.64 10.52 -5.45
C ALA A 107 0.86 9.25 -5.05
N SER A 108 1.08 8.12 -5.74
CA SER A 108 0.42 6.86 -5.40
C SER A 108 0.81 6.36 -4.01
N ILE A 109 2.07 6.54 -3.64
CA ILE A 109 2.59 6.18 -2.32
C ILE A 109 2.15 7.20 -1.27
N ALA A 110 2.31 8.50 -1.54
CA ALA A 110 1.98 9.56 -0.57
C ALA A 110 0.48 9.61 -0.19
N LEU A 111 -0.40 9.10 -1.05
CA LEU A 111 -1.85 9.16 -0.87
C LEU A 111 -2.50 7.82 -0.49
N HIS A 112 -1.75 6.71 -0.38
CA HIS A 112 -2.33 5.37 -0.19
C HIS A 112 -3.13 5.20 1.11
N THR A 113 -2.90 6.06 2.11
CA THR A 113 -3.68 6.10 3.38
C THR A 113 -4.74 7.22 3.40
N THR A 114 -5.06 7.83 2.25
CA THR A 114 -6.00 8.95 2.16
C THR A 114 -7.31 8.50 1.51
N PRO A 115 -8.32 8.06 2.28
CA PRO A 115 -9.56 7.53 1.72
C PRO A 115 -10.34 8.59 0.92
N GLY A 116 -11.00 8.15 -0.16
CA GLY A 116 -11.97 8.97 -0.89
C GLY A 116 -11.36 9.95 -1.90
N ILE A 117 -10.04 9.96 -2.12
CA ILE A 117 -9.35 10.84 -3.08
C ILE A 117 -8.69 10.06 -4.22
N PRO A 118 -7.84 9.03 -3.97
CA PRO A 118 -7.06 8.35 -4.98
C PRO A 118 -7.87 7.76 -6.14
N GLN A 119 -9.08 7.27 -5.88
CA GLN A 119 -9.95 6.68 -6.91
C GLN A 119 -10.38 7.68 -8.01
N HIS A 120 -10.22 8.98 -7.79
CA HIS A 120 -10.54 10.05 -8.74
C HIS A 120 -9.30 10.57 -9.48
N MET A 121 -8.13 9.97 -9.25
CA MET A 121 -6.85 10.40 -9.80
C MET A 121 -6.36 9.46 -10.93
N HIS A 122 -5.08 9.59 -11.30
CA HIS A 122 -4.47 8.73 -12.30
C HIS A 122 -4.64 7.24 -11.94
N PRO A 123 -4.89 6.33 -12.89
CA PRO A 123 -5.13 4.91 -12.65
C PRO A 123 -4.13 4.26 -11.69
N LEU A 124 -2.84 4.54 -11.83
CA LEU A 124 -1.80 4.01 -10.96
C LEU A 124 -2.02 4.41 -9.48
N ILE A 125 -2.38 5.68 -9.22
CA ILE A 125 -2.65 6.20 -7.87
C ILE A 125 -3.88 5.49 -7.27
N ALA A 126 -4.95 5.37 -8.04
CA ALA A 126 -6.16 4.67 -7.64
C ALA A 126 -5.92 3.19 -7.33
N LEU A 127 -5.07 2.53 -8.14
CA LEU A 127 -4.81 1.11 -8.03
C LEU A 127 -3.92 0.76 -6.83
N VAL A 128 -2.88 1.52 -6.53
CA VAL A 128 -2.06 1.29 -5.33
C VAL A 128 -2.94 1.35 -4.08
N THR A 129 -3.77 2.39 -3.95
CA THR A 129 -4.72 2.51 -2.82
C THR A 129 -5.71 1.36 -2.79
N ALA A 130 -6.30 0.96 -3.93
CA ALA A 130 -7.24 -0.15 -3.99
C ALA A 130 -6.62 -1.48 -3.53
N GLY A 131 -5.36 -1.74 -3.89
CA GLY A 131 -4.63 -2.92 -3.45
C GLY A 131 -4.38 -2.92 -1.94
N VAL A 132 -3.98 -1.78 -1.37
CA VAL A 132 -3.79 -1.59 0.08
C VAL A 132 -5.11 -1.79 0.84
N GLU A 133 -6.18 -1.12 0.41
CA GLU A 133 -7.51 -1.23 1.01
C GLU A 133 -8.05 -2.66 0.96
N MET A 134 -7.81 -3.39 -0.12
CA MET A 134 -8.19 -4.79 -0.22
C MET A 134 -7.39 -5.65 0.75
N ASP A 135 -6.04 -5.54 0.77
CA ASP A 135 -5.22 -6.42 1.60
C ASP A 135 -5.36 -6.14 3.10
N VAL A 136 -5.43 -4.88 3.51
CA VAL A 136 -5.49 -4.51 4.93
C VAL A 136 -6.92 -4.48 5.45
N LEU A 137 -7.85 -3.84 4.71
CA LEU A 137 -9.19 -3.54 5.17
C LEU A 137 -10.25 -4.51 4.62
N GLY A 138 -9.96 -5.25 3.54
CA GLY A 138 -10.92 -6.11 2.88
C GLY A 138 -12.09 -5.36 2.21
N LEU A 139 -11.91 -4.06 1.84
CA LEU A 139 -13.03 -3.22 1.39
C LEU A 139 -13.73 -3.76 0.14
N THR A 140 -12.99 -4.41 -0.76
CA THR A 140 -13.53 -4.99 -2.01
C THR A 140 -13.43 -6.52 -2.02
N TYR A 141 -13.41 -7.14 -0.84
CA TYR A 141 -13.21 -8.57 -0.66
C TYR A 141 -14.10 -9.44 -1.56
N PRO A 142 -15.43 -9.18 -1.71
CA PRO A 142 -16.29 -9.98 -2.59
C PRO A 142 -16.00 -9.81 -4.09
N GLU A 143 -15.21 -8.82 -4.47
CA GLU A 143 -14.86 -8.61 -5.88
C GLU A 143 -13.80 -9.59 -6.39
N TYR A 144 -13.11 -10.29 -5.51
CA TYR A 144 -12.09 -11.29 -5.83
C TYR A 144 -12.61 -12.69 -5.53
N SER A 145 -12.37 -13.65 -6.42
CA SER A 145 -12.76 -15.03 -6.17
C SER A 145 -11.94 -15.67 -5.04
N ASP A 146 -12.45 -16.74 -4.44
CA ASP A 146 -11.73 -17.50 -3.42
C ASP A 146 -10.40 -18.03 -3.97
N GLU A 147 -10.39 -18.48 -5.23
CA GLU A 147 -9.21 -18.99 -5.92
C GLU A 147 -8.14 -17.89 -6.08
N GLN A 148 -8.53 -16.67 -6.47
CA GLN A 148 -7.63 -15.52 -6.59
C GLN A 148 -7.01 -15.18 -5.24
N ARG A 149 -7.84 -15.01 -4.20
CA ARG A 149 -7.37 -14.67 -2.85
C ARG A 149 -6.44 -15.77 -2.31
N GLN A 150 -6.82 -17.02 -2.46
CA GLN A 150 -6.03 -18.15 -1.98
C GLN A 150 -4.70 -18.28 -2.72
N ALA A 151 -4.67 -18.09 -4.04
CA ALA A 151 -3.45 -18.13 -4.84
C ALA A 151 -2.46 -17.03 -4.40
N ILE A 152 -2.96 -15.81 -4.17
CA ILE A 152 -2.15 -14.68 -3.69
C ILE A 152 -1.59 -14.97 -2.29
N VAL A 153 -2.43 -15.42 -1.35
CA VAL A 153 -2.02 -15.70 0.02
C VAL A 153 -1.07 -16.90 0.12
N ASN A 154 -1.23 -17.91 -0.73
CA ASN A 154 -0.30 -19.04 -0.79
C ASN A 154 1.10 -18.62 -1.23
N ALA A 155 1.19 -17.69 -2.20
CA ALA A 155 2.48 -17.19 -2.69
C ALA A 155 3.11 -16.16 -1.74
N HIS A 156 2.29 -15.35 -1.10
CA HIS A 156 2.69 -14.27 -0.20
C HIS A 156 1.88 -14.39 1.11
N PRO A 157 2.34 -15.22 2.05
CA PRO A 157 1.57 -15.54 3.26
C PRO A 157 1.22 -14.32 4.11
N ARG A 158 0.00 -14.33 4.66
CA ARG A 158 -0.42 -13.33 5.66
C ARG A 158 0.05 -13.68 7.06
N GLY A 159 0.31 -14.97 7.34
CA GLY A 159 0.53 -15.44 8.70
C GLY A 159 -0.79 -15.51 9.50
N ASN A 160 -0.73 -16.05 10.71
CA ASN A 160 -1.92 -16.30 11.53
C ASN A 160 -2.37 -15.07 12.36
N ARG A 161 -1.58 -14.00 12.37
CA ARG A 161 -1.81 -12.79 13.19
C ARG A 161 -1.61 -11.51 12.41
N PHE A 162 -1.78 -11.54 11.10
CA PHE A 162 -1.51 -10.41 10.22
C PHE A 162 -2.17 -9.10 10.71
N LYS A 163 -3.42 -9.13 11.13
CA LYS A 163 -4.15 -7.94 11.58
C LYS A 163 -3.45 -7.21 12.72
N GLU A 164 -3.00 -7.94 13.73
CA GLU A 164 -2.29 -7.32 14.85
C GLU A 164 -0.83 -6.99 14.51
N GLU A 165 -0.20 -7.80 13.69
CA GLU A 165 1.19 -7.58 13.29
C GLU A 165 1.34 -6.36 12.36
N ILE A 166 0.39 -6.13 11.45
CA ILE A 166 0.41 -4.93 10.60
C ILE A 166 0.14 -3.66 11.43
N ILE A 167 -0.79 -3.70 12.39
CA ILE A 167 -1.02 -2.59 13.32
C ILE A 167 0.24 -2.30 14.13
N GLN A 168 0.94 -3.33 14.59
CA GLN A 168 2.19 -3.17 15.32
C GLN A 168 3.30 -2.59 14.42
N ALA A 169 3.39 -3.01 13.16
CA ALA A 169 4.36 -2.45 12.22
C ALA A 169 4.13 -0.95 11.97
N PHE A 170 2.87 -0.52 11.80
CA PHE A 170 2.51 0.90 11.76
C PHE A 170 2.97 1.63 13.02
N TYR A 171 2.62 1.11 14.20
CA TYR A 171 3.01 1.73 15.47
C TYR A 171 4.52 1.91 15.59
N GLU A 172 5.31 0.86 15.31
CA GLU A 172 6.78 0.93 15.35
C GLU A 172 7.34 1.96 14.38
N GLY A 173 6.77 2.06 13.17
CA GLY A 173 7.22 2.99 12.15
C GLY A 173 6.87 4.46 12.43
N ILE A 174 5.88 4.76 13.29
CA ILE A 174 5.39 6.13 13.53
C ILE A 174 5.53 6.63 14.96
N LYS A 175 5.72 5.76 15.97
CA LYS A 175 5.74 6.13 17.39
C LYS A 175 6.79 7.19 17.76
N HIS A 176 7.87 7.28 16.99
CA HIS A 176 8.95 8.26 17.21
C HIS A 176 8.67 9.63 16.58
N LYS A 177 7.61 9.74 15.76
CA LYS A 177 7.19 10.97 15.07
C LYS A 177 5.67 11.20 15.15
N PRO A 178 5.06 11.19 16.34
CA PRO A 178 3.60 11.25 16.52
C PRO A 178 2.97 12.54 15.97
N GLN A 179 3.74 13.63 15.86
CA GLN A 179 3.27 14.88 15.26
C GLN A 179 2.92 14.75 13.77
N THR A 180 3.37 13.70 13.10
CA THR A 180 3.06 13.45 11.68
C THR A 180 1.70 12.75 11.48
N THR A 181 1.03 12.39 12.56
CA THR A 181 -0.24 11.65 12.53
C THR A 181 -1.48 12.54 12.61
N PHE A 182 -1.33 13.86 12.37
CA PHE A 182 -2.45 14.81 12.38
C PHE A 182 -3.57 14.36 11.44
N GLY A 183 -4.79 14.31 11.98
CA GLY A 183 -5.93 13.63 11.39
C GLY A 183 -6.71 14.44 10.37
N ASN A 184 -7.98 14.06 10.18
CA ASN A 184 -8.89 14.72 9.23
C ASN A 184 -9.57 15.92 9.91
N VAL A 185 -9.22 17.13 9.51
CA VAL A 185 -9.77 18.39 10.06
C VAL A 185 -11.30 18.46 10.08
N LYS A 186 -11.98 17.78 9.14
CA LYS A 186 -13.46 17.74 9.13
C LYS A 186 -14.01 16.90 10.29
N ALA A 187 -13.33 15.82 10.65
CA ALA A 187 -13.69 15.02 11.82
C ALA A 187 -13.54 15.82 13.10
N ASP A 188 -12.48 16.63 13.22
CA ASP A 188 -12.26 17.51 14.37
C ASP A 188 -13.37 18.56 14.50
N VAL A 189 -13.82 19.16 13.37
CA VAL A 189 -14.92 20.12 13.36
C VAL A 189 -16.25 19.48 13.80
N ILE A 190 -16.55 18.26 13.32
CA ILE A 190 -17.77 17.56 13.73
C ILE A 190 -17.68 17.18 15.21
N ALA A 191 -16.54 16.68 15.67
CA ALA A 191 -16.33 16.32 17.07
C ALA A 191 -16.49 17.52 18.04
N ASP A 192 -16.11 18.73 17.61
CA ASP A 192 -16.30 19.95 18.37
C ASP A 192 -17.78 20.35 18.49
N LYS A 193 -18.61 20.06 17.50
CA LYS A 193 -20.01 20.49 17.41
C LYS A 193 -21.02 19.42 17.76
N ASP A 194 -20.68 18.16 17.64
CA ASP A 194 -21.56 17.01 17.90
C ASP A 194 -20.95 16.08 18.95
N PRO A 195 -21.38 16.16 20.22
CA PRO A 195 -20.89 15.26 21.27
C PRO A 195 -21.21 13.78 21.06
N GLN A 196 -22.12 13.46 20.13
CA GLN A 196 -22.46 12.06 19.78
C GLN A 196 -21.63 11.52 18.61
N PHE A 197 -20.82 12.36 17.99
CA PHE A 197 -19.97 11.92 16.88
C PHE A 197 -18.89 10.96 17.39
N ALA A 198 -18.89 9.75 16.83
CA ALA A 198 -17.87 8.74 17.05
C ALA A 198 -17.11 8.52 15.74
N PRO A 199 -15.87 9.02 15.61
CA PRO A 199 -15.09 8.81 14.41
C PRO A 199 -14.76 7.32 14.20
N LEU A 200 -14.74 6.89 12.95
CA LEU A 200 -14.30 5.54 12.59
C LEU A 200 -12.84 5.35 12.99
N ASN A 201 -12.55 4.29 13.74
CA ASN A 201 -11.18 3.98 14.16
C ASN A 201 -10.54 3.00 13.18
N PHE A 202 -9.41 3.37 12.58
CA PHE A 202 -8.69 2.58 11.59
C PHE A 202 -8.35 1.16 12.07
N CYS A 203 -7.84 1.02 13.29
CA CYS A 203 -7.51 -0.30 13.85
C CYS A 203 -8.75 -1.18 14.01
N SER A 204 -9.90 -0.58 14.35
CA SER A 204 -11.17 -1.31 14.43
C SER A 204 -11.64 -1.79 13.05
N VAL A 205 -11.42 -0.99 12.00
CA VAL A 205 -11.74 -1.41 10.62
C VAL A 205 -10.88 -2.61 10.22
N ILE A 206 -9.58 -2.58 10.53
CA ILE A 206 -8.68 -3.72 10.27
C ILE A 206 -9.18 -5.00 10.99
N ARG A 207 -9.43 -4.91 12.31
CA ARG A 207 -9.85 -6.07 13.11
C ARG A 207 -11.16 -6.67 12.67
N ASN A 208 -12.08 -5.84 12.18
CA ASN A 208 -13.42 -6.25 11.72
C ASN A 208 -13.50 -6.53 10.22
N SER A 209 -12.38 -6.52 9.49
CA SER A 209 -12.35 -6.87 8.07
C SER A 209 -12.78 -8.31 7.83
N GLN A 210 -13.19 -8.65 6.60
CA GLN A 210 -13.64 -10.01 6.24
C GLN A 210 -12.51 -11.05 6.18
N TRP A 211 -11.27 -10.62 6.33
CA TRP A 211 -10.15 -11.55 6.43
C TRP A 211 -10.17 -12.32 7.75
N ASP A 212 -9.81 -13.60 7.70
CA ASP A 212 -9.72 -14.44 8.89
C ASP A 212 -8.50 -14.09 9.76
N SER A 213 -7.43 -13.53 9.16
CA SER A 213 -6.17 -13.18 9.83
C SER A 213 -5.55 -11.90 9.29
#